data_71ada17fcf960ce18141299a1087606a
#
_entry.id   71ada17fcf960ce18141299a1087606a
#
_cell.length_a   1.000
_cell.length_b   1.000
_cell.length_c   1.000
_cell.angle_alpha   90.00
_cell.angle_beta   90.00
_cell.angle_gamma   90.00
#
_symmetry.space_group_name_H-M   'P 1'
#
loop_
_entity.id
_entity.type
_entity.pdbx_description
1 polymer ?
#
loop_
_entity_poly.entity_id
_entity_poly.type
_entity_poly.pdbx_seq_one_letter_code
_entity_poly.pdbx_strand_id
1 'polypeptide(L)'
;MVGLRAAESDDDLEAWRSVRSAVLPNERTASVAELRSGSEEDTLFLLAFVDGELAGSGVANSASTGGAFTQPRVLPAFRRRGVGTRILTALADHAVACGYEEAGSQLEEAASAKFAARFGFVERNRQIEQVYAVRGDELEPELPEEIEIVPLRGRGDLRGRLYPELVEAALLDLALDRPVAITEDEWWSSWIPSDEWAFVALAGDELVGMAGLLDDEDHPERAENLLTAVRRDLRGRGIARALKQHTLRCAADRGLAEVYTWTQTGNEAMQQLNRSLGYVDRNTVVSVRASLPLPG
;
A
#
# COMPACT_ATOMS: atom_id res chain seq x y z
N MET A 1 21.97 6.03 -25.22
CA MET A 1 22.47 6.47 -23.88
C MET A 1 21.29 6.59 -22.92
N VAL A 2 21.43 6.19 -21.63
CA VAL A 2 20.34 6.35 -20.64
C VAL A 2 20.41 7.76 -20.03
N GLY A 3 19.41 8.60 -20.32
CA GLY A 3 19.21 9.89 -19.69
C GLY A 3 18.25 9.80 -18.51
N LEU A 4 18.50 10.57 -17.44
CA LEU A 4 17.60 10.69 -16.28
C LEU A 4 17.16 12.14 -16.15
N ARG A 5 15.91 12.37 -15.69
CA ARG A 5 15.34 13.67 -15.40
C ARG A 5 14.39 13.58 -14.21
N ALA A 6 14.41 14.57 -13.33
CA ALA A 6 13.39 14.70 -12.30
C ALA A 6 12.00 14.95 -12.93
N ALA A 7 10.96 14.38 -12.33
CA ALA A 7 9.58 14.63 -12.71
C ALA A 7 9.03 15.75 -11.82
N GLU A 8 8.87 16.95 -12.38
CA GLU A 8 8.51 18.15 -11.62
C GLU A 8 7.11 18.69 -11.99
N SER A 9 6.71 18.57 -13.26
CA SER A 9 5.39 19.00 -13.72
C SER A 9 4.33 17.91 -13.56
N ASP A 10 3.06 18.25 -13.68
CA ASP A 10 1.96 17.28 -13.68
C ASP A 10 2.05 16.33 -14.87
N ASP A 11 2.48 16.82 -16.05
CA ASP A 11 2.73 15.97 -17.22
C ASP A 11 3.86 14.97 -16.95
N ASP A 12 4.91 15.35 -16.20
CA ASP A 12 5.98 14.45 -15.80
C ASP A 12 5.49 13.38 -14.81
N LEU A 13 4.67 13.76 -13.85
CA LEU A 13 4.07 12.81 -12.90
C LEU A 13 3.11 11.87 -13.61
N GLU A 14 2.36 12.34 -14.59
CA GLU A 14 1.53 11.46 -15.42
C GLU A 14 2.37 10.49 -16.25
N ALA A 15 3.49 10.93 -16.83
CA ALA A 15 4.44 10.05 -17.48
C ALA A 15 5.05 9.03 -16.50
N TRP A 16 5.36 9.43 -15.27
CA TRP A 16 5.82 8.54 -14.21
C TRP A 16 4.76 7.48 -13.87
N ARG A 17 3.50 7.88 -13.69
CA ARG A 17 2.35 7.00 -13.46
C ARG A 17 2.17 6.00 -14.58
N SER A 18 2.26 6.46 -15.85
CA SER A 18 2.10 5.59 -17.01
C SER A 18 3.11 4.44 -17.05
N VAL A 19 4.35 4.67 -16.62
CA VAL A 19 5.35 3.60 -16.47
C VAL A 19 4.95 2.62 -15.37
N ARG A 20 4.46 3.13 -14.21
CA ARG A 20 4.02 2.27 -13.11
C ARG A 20 2.85 1.38 -13.55
N SER A 21 1.80 1.95 -14.11
CA SER A 21 0.63 1.21 -14.58
C SER A 21 0.99 0.19 -15.69
N ALA A 22 1.92 0.53 -16.58
CA ALA A 22 2.39 -0.41 -17.60
C ALA A 22 3.22 -1.59 -17.03
N VAL A 23 3.93 -1.39 -15.91
CA VAL A 23 4.74 -2.44 -15.26
C VAL A 23 3.88 -3.25 -14.29
N LEU A 24 2.91 -2.64 -13.64
CA LEU A 24 2.04 -3.21 -12.61
C LEU A 24 0.55 -2.96 -12.96
N PRO A 25 0.03 -3.58 -14.02
CA PRO A 25 -1.30 -3.24 -14.55
C PRO A 25 -2.46 -3.62 -13.64
N ASN A 26 -2.22 -4.43 -12.60
CA ASN A 26 -3.22 -4.85 -11.64
C ASN A 26 -3.09 -4.15 -10.28
N GLU A 27 -2.16 -3.21 -10.14
CA GLU A 27 -1.98 -2.45 -8.91
C GLU A 27 -2.49 -1.03 -9.06
N ARG A 28 -3.18 -0.54 -8.01
CA ARG A 28 -3.57 0.87 -7.94
C ARG A 28 -2.35 1.78 -8.08
N THR A 29 -2.46 2.78 -8.93
CA THR A 29 -1.48 3.85 -9.04
C THR A 29 -2.09 5.15 -8.50
N ALA A 30 -1.40 5.78 -7.53
CA ALA A 30 -1.85 7.05 -6.96
C ALA A 30 -2.05 8.11 -8.04
N SER A 31 -3.09 8.93 -7.96
CA SER A 31 -3.34 10.05 -8.86
C SER A 31 -2.23 11.11 -8.74
N VAL A 32 -2.12 12.01 -9.71
CA VAL A 32 -1.16 13.13 -9.65
C VAL A 32 -1.40 13.99 -8.41
N ALA A 33 -2.67 14.20 -8.03
CA ALA A 33 -3.02 14.95 -6.83
C ALA A 33 -2.55 14.26 -5.54
N GLU A 34 -2.73 12.93 -5.43
CA GLU A 34 -2.22 12.14 -4.30
C GLU A 34 -0.69 12.12 -4.26
N LEU A 35 -0.02 11.97 -5.42
CA LEU A 35 1.45 12.07 -5.47
C LEU A 35 1.95 13.42 -4.97
N ARG A 36 1.28 14.52 -5.33
CA ARG A 36 1.62 15.86 -4.86
C ARG A 36 1.40 16.03 -3.36
N SER A 37 0.23 15.61 -2.87
CA SER A 37 -0.11 15.75 -1.45
C SER A 37 0.74 14.86 -0.53
N GLY A 38 1.16 13.68 -1.02
CA GLY A 38 2.01 12.75 -0.29
C GLY A 38 3.52 12.97 -0.51
N SER A 39 3.92 14.03 -1.24
CA SER A 39 5.35 14.33 -1.44
C SER A 39 5.88 15.17 -0.29
N GLU A 40 7.03 14.74 0.25
CA GLU A 40 7.82 15.45 1.25
C GLU A 40 9.04 16.11 0.60
N GLU A 41 9.81 16.87 1.39
CA GLU A 41 10.99 17.60 0.90
C GLU A 41 12.07 16.67 0.33
N ASP A 42 12.15 15.44 0.81
CA ASP A 42 13.08 14.39 0.36
C ASP A 42 12.54 13.52 -0.78
N THR A 43 11.32 13.77 -1.26
CA THR A 43 10.72 12.98 -2.33
C THR A 43 11.34 13.32 -3.69
N LEU A 44 11.85 12.30 -4.37
CA LEU A 44 12.36 12.40 -5.74
C LEU A 44 11.60 11.45 -6.67
N PHE A 45 10.90 12.00 -7.65
CA PHE A 45 10.40 11.25 -8.81
C PHE A 45 11.36 11.38 -9.99
N LEU A 46 11.73 10.25 -10.61
CA LEU A 46 12.62 10.20 -11.77
C LEU A 46 11.93 9.62 -13.00
N LEU A 47 12.24 10.18 -14.15
CA LEU A 47 11.96 9.60 -15.46
C LEU A 47 13.29 9.19 -16.11
N ALA A 48 13.30 8.04 -16.77
CA ALA A 48 14.45 7.52 -17.50
C ALA A 48 14.10 7.41 -18.99
N PHE A 49 15.03 7.85 -19.83
CA PHE A 49 14.90 7.85 -21.28
C PHE A 49 16.05 7.09 -21.95
N VAL A 50 15.75 6.36 -23.02
CA VAL A 50 16.74 5.74 -23.91
C VAL A 50 16.50 6.30 -25.30
N ASP A 51 17.51 6.99 -25.84
CA ASP A 51 17.45 7.61 -27.17
C ASP A 51 16.22 8.53 -27.39
N GLY A 52 15.79 9.21 -26.29
CA GLY A 52 14.66 10.12 -26.27
C GLY A 52 13.31 9.48 -25.94
N GLU A 53 13.20 8.15 -25.92
CA GLU A 53 11.98 7.44 -25.57
C GLU A 53 11.90 7.17 -24.06
N LEU A 54 10.71 7.32 -23.48
CA LEU A 54 10.45 6.98 -22.06
C LEU A 54 10.66 5.47 -21.84
N ALA A 55 11.59 5.13 -20.96
CA ALA A 55 12.07 3.77 -20.75
C ALA A 55 11.80 3.23 -19.33
N GLY A 56 11.59 4.14 -18.38
CA GLY A 56 11.39 3.75 -16.98
C GLY A 56 11.11 4.94 -16.09
N SER A 57 10.78 4.67 -14.85
CA SER A 57 10.57 5.64 -13.79
C SER A 57 11.15 5.16 -12.47
N GLY A 58 11.26 6.06 -11.50
CA GLY A 58 11.68 5.71 -10.16
C GLY A 58 11.17 6.71 -9.14
N VAL A 59 11.13 6.28 -7.87
CA VAL A 59 10.84 7.14 -6.74
C VAL A 59 11.79 6.86 -5.60
N ALA A 60 12.22 7.92 -4.90
CA ALA A 60 12.82 7.86 -3.59
C ALA A 60 12.04 8.78 -2.66
N ASN A 61 11.72 8.31 -1.46
CA ASN A 61 11.05 9.08 -0.39
C ASN A 61 11.33 8.42 0.96
N SER A 62 10.86 9.02 2.05
CA SER A 62 10.87 8.40 3.37
C SER A 62 10.05 7.12 3.40
N ALA A 63 10.49 6.11 4.14
CA ALA A 63 9.74 4.89 4.37
C ALA A 63 9.10 4.90 5.76
N SER A 64 7.82 4.59 5.87
CA SER A 64 7.08 4.49 7.15
C SER A 64 7.69 3.48 8.15
N THR A 65 8.54 2.58 7.66
CA THR A 65 9.32 1.63 8.49
C THR A 65 10.75 2.09 8.75
N GLY A 66 11.07 3.37 8.45
CA GLY A 66 12.40 3.98 8.59
C GLY A 66 13.32 3.70 7.39
N GLY A 67 14.25 4.62 7.15
CA GLY A 67 15.11 4.66 5.99
C GLY A 67 14.42 5.25 4.76
N ALA A 68 15.10 5.21 3.60
CA ALA A 68 14.50 5.61 2.33
C ALA A 68 13.74 4.44 1.69
N PHE A 69 12.65 4.73 0.99
CA PHE A 69 12.05 3.83 0.02
C PHE A 69 12.59 4.18 -1.37
N THR A 70 13.05 3.18 -2.13
CA THR A 70 13.60 3.39 -3.48
C THR A 70 13.01 2.38 -4.44
N GLN A 71 12.31 2.82 -5.46
CA GLN A 71 11.60 1.91 -6.37
C GLN A 71 11.87 2.24 -7.83
N PRO A 72 12.84 1.57 -8.48
CA PRO A 72 13.06 1.67 -9.91
C PRO A 72 12.06 0.79 -10.68
N ARG A 73 11.52 1.30 -11.79
CA ARG A 73 10.67 0.56 -12.73
C ARG A 73 11.17 0.75 -14.15
N VAL A 74 11.17 -0.33 -14.93
CA VAL A 74 11.65 -0.32 -16.32
C VAL A 74 10.63 -1.00 -17.22
N LEU A 75 10.19 -0.28 -18.25
CA LEU A 75 9.28 -0.82 -19.24
C LEU A 75 9.89 -2.08 -19.90
N PRO A 76 9.12 -3.13 -20.16
CA PRO A 76 9.62 -4.42 -20.67
C PRO A 76 10.57 -4.29 -21.88
N ALA A 77 10.24 -3.42 -22.84
CA ALA A 77 11.03 -3.19 -24.05
C ALA A 77 12.45 -2.63 -23.80
N PHE A 78 12.68 -2.00 -22.61
CA PHE A 78 13.94 -1.36 -22.27
C PHE A 78 14.72 -2.12 -21.17
N ARG A 79 14.23 -3.28 -20.72
CA ARG A 79 14.92 -4.13 -19.75
C ARG A 79 16.24 -4.65 -20.30
N ARG A 80 17.19 -4.97 -19.40
CA ARG A 80 18.54 -5.49 -19.71
C ARG A 80 19.45 -4.53 -20.48
N ARG A 81 19.13 -3.23 -20.51
CA ARG A 81 19.92 -2.17 -21.14
C ARG A 81 20.59 -1.22 -20.12
N GLY A 82 20.66 -1.62 -18.84
CA GLY A 82 21.24 -0.81 -17.75
C GLY A 82 20.31 0.27 -17.18
N VAL A 83 19.09 0.43 -17.68
CA VAL A 83 18.13 1.46 -17.23
C VAL A 83 17.85 1.35 -15.74
N GLY A 84 17.48 0.15 -15.25
CA GLY A 84 17.19 -0.08 -13.83
C GLY A 84 18.38 0.23 -12.91
N THR A 85 19.60 -0.10 -13.33
CA THR A 85 20.84 0.25 -12.59
C THR A 85 20.98 1.77 -12.47
N ARG A 86 20.81 2.50 -13.58
CA ARG A 86 20.94 3.96 -13.59
C ARG A 86 19.89 4.63 -12.70
N ILE A 87 18.62 4.16 -12.75
CA ILE A 87 17.56 4.68 -11.89
C ILE A 87 17.91 4.38 -10.42
N LEU A 88 18.17 3.11 -10.07
CA LEU A 88 18.44 2.72 -8.68
C LEU A 88 19.63 3.47 -8.08
N THR A 89 20.74 3.60 -8.84
CA THR A 89 21.89 4.37 -8.37
C THR A 89 21.53 5.82 -8.08
N ALA A 90 20.80 6.49 -8.98
CA ALA A 90 20.39 7.89 -8.77
C ALA A 90 19.44 8.06 -7.56
N LEU A 91 18.51 7.12 -7.35
CA LEU A 91 17.64 7.13 -6.17
C LEU A 91 18.43 6.90 -4.87
N ALA A 92 19.39 5.98 -4.89
CA ALA A 92 20.24 5.71 -3.74
C ALA A 92 21.16 6.89 -3.41
N ASP A 93 21.77 7.53 -4.42
CA ASP A 93 22.57 8.74 -4.25
C ASP A 93 21.76 9.89 -3.63
N HIS A 94 20.50 10.06 -4.09
CA HIS A 94 19.58 11.03 -3.50
C HIS A 94 19.26 10.68 -2.04
N ALA A 95 18.95 9.43 -1.74
CA ALA A 95 18.69 8.99 -0.36
C ALA A 95 19.90 9.25 0.57
N VAL A 96 21.12 8.99 0.09
CA VAL A 96 22.36 9.35 0.84
C VAL A 96 22.45 10.85 1.07
N ALA A 97 22.15 11.67 0.04
CA ALA A 97 22.18 13.12 0.16
C ALA A 97 21.14 13.66 1.15
N CYS A 98 20.01 12.97 1.31
CA CYS A 98 18.98 13.25 2.35
C CYS A 98 19.36 12.69 3.73
N GLY A 99 20.51 12.01 3.89
CA GLY A 99 20.99 11.51 5.17
C GLY A 99 20.52 10.11 5.55
N TYR A 100 19.91 9.36 4.64
CA TYR A 100 19.51 7.98 4.90
C TYR A 100 20.69 7.01 4.86
N GLU A 101 20.70 6.06 5.79
CA GLU A 101 21.72 5.00 5.89
C GLU A 101 21.24 3.66 5.31
N GLU A 102 19.95 3.54 5.01
CA GLU A 102 19.33 2.33 4.45
C GLU A 102 18.33 2.69 3.36
N ALA A 103 18.24 1.83 2.34
CA ALA A 103 17.20 1.88 1.31
C ALA A 103 16.35 0.61 1.35
N GLY A 104 15.02 0.77 1.35
CA GLY A 104 14.04 -0.28 1.12
C GLY A 104 13.55 -0.28 -0.32
N SER A 105 13.05 -1.42 -0.79
CA SER A 105 12.37 -1.57 -2.07
C SER A 105 11.36 -2.71 -2.02
N GLN A 106 10.47 -2.77 -3.01
CA GLN A 106 9.52 -3.87 -3.17
C GLN A 106 9.80 -4.62 -4.47
N LEU A 107 9.68 -5.95 -4.43
CA LEU A 107 9.90 -6.84 -5.55
C LEU A 107 8.58 -7.58 -5.85
N GLU A 108 8.00 -7.27 -6.99
CA GLU A 108 6.76 -7.87 -7.48
C GLU A 108 7.02 -9.06 -8.44
N GLU A 109 8.24 -9.16 -8.96
CA GLU A 109 8.64 -10.23 -9.90
C GLU A 109 9.87 -10.98 -9.37
N ALA A 110 9.87 -12.30 -9.51
CA ALA A 110 11.02 -13.14 -9.13
C ALA A 110 12.33 -12.75 -9.85
N ALA A 111 12.23 -12.20 -11.07
CA ALA A 111 13.38 -11.70 -11.82
C ALA A 111 14.06 -10.50 -11.14
N SER A 112 13.30 -9.68 -10.41
CA SER A 112 13.80 -8.52 -9.66
C SER A 112 14.67 -8.92 -8.47
N ALA A 113 14.49 -10.09 -7.89
CA ALA A 113 15.28 -10.57 -6.75
C ALA A 113 16.80 -10.67 -7.07
N LYS A 114 17.13 -11.18 -8.27
CA LYS A 114 18.55 -11.26 -8.71
C LYS A 114 19.16 -9.87 -8.97
N PHE A 115 18.34 -8.93 -9.45
CA PHE A 115 18.80 -7.55 -9.64
C PHE A 115 19.04 -6.89 -8.28
N ALA A 116 18.08 -6.97 -7.35
CA ALA A 116 18.19 -6.40 -6.01
C ALA A 116 19.39 -6.98 -5.23
N ALA A 117 19.60 -8.29 -5.27
CA ALA A 117 20.70 -8.96 -4.59
C ALA A 117 22.09 -8.46 -5.04
N ARG A 118 22.27 -8.02 -6.30
CA ARG A 118 23.52 -7.44 -6.80
C ARG A 118 23.89 -6.13 -6.11
N PHE A 119 22.89 -5.41 -5.58
CA PHE A 119 23.06 -4.15 -4.85
C PHE A 119 22.95 -4.34 -3.32
N GLY A 120 23.07 -5.58 -2.84
CA GLY A 120 23.09 -5.88 -1.41
C GLY A 120 21.71 -5.87 -0.75
N PHE A 121 20.62 -5.81 -1.50
CA PHE A 121 19.29 -5.90 -0.93
C PHE A 121 19.01 -7.31 -0.42
N VAL A 122 18.48 -7.41 0.79
CA VAL A 122 18.12 -8.63 1.50
C VAL A 122 16.64 -8.61 1.85
N GLU A 123 15.93 -9.72 1.67
CA GLU A 123 14.52 -9.86 2.05
C GLU A 123 14.32 -9.57 3.54
N ARG A 124 13.27 -8.80 3.85
CA ARG A 124 12.86 -8.44 5.21
C ARG A 124 11.46 -8.91 5.52
N ASN A 125 10.57 -8.78 4.55
CA ASN A 125 9.19 -9.15 4.73
C ASN A 125 8.57 -9.57 3.40
N ARG A 126 7.41 -10.21 3.49
CA ARG A 126 6.63 -10.68 2.35
C ARG A 126 5.17 -10.46 2.61
N GLN A 127 4.43 -10.01 1.61
CA GLN A 127 2.98 -9.87 1.69
C GLN A 127 2.32 -10.58 0.51
N ILE A 128 1.12 -11.07 0.77
CA ILE A 128 0.29 -11.78 -0.20
C ILE A 128 -0.88 -10.89 -0.57
N GLU A 129 -1.09 -10.70 -1.85
CA GLU A 129 -2.32 -10.13 -2.38
C GLU A 129 -3.41 -11.18 -2.35
N GLN A 130 -4.50 -10.87 -1.68
CA GLN A 130 -5.69 -11.71 -1.62
C GLN A 130 -6.86 -10.97 -2.27
N VAL A 131 -7.59 -11.63 -3.14
CA VAL A 131 -8.60 -11.03 -4.01
C VAL A 131 -9.93 -11.71 -3.82
N TYR A 132 -10.98 -10.92 -3.68
CA TYR A 132 -12.38 -11.35 -3.63
C TYR A 132 -13.12 -10.89 -4.87
N ALA A 133 -13.69 -11.81 -5.63
CA ALA A 133 -14.62 -11.50 -6.71
C ALA A 133 -16.00 -11.20 -6.12
N VAL A 134 -16.47 -9.96 -6.29
CA VAL A 134 -17.78 -9.52 -5.80
C VAL A 134 -18.88 -10.20 -6.62
N ARG A 135 -19.85 -10.79 -5.93
CA ARG A 135 -20.89 -11.62 -6.56
C ARG A 135 -22.26 -10.92 -6.68
N GLY A 136 -22.48 -9.89 -5.85
CA GLY A 136 -23.75 -9.16 -5.78
C GLY A 136 -24.80 -9.82 -4.87
N ASP A 137 -24.49 -10.99 -4.30
CA ASP A 137 -25.34 -11.72 -3.37
C ASP A 137 -24.70 -11.88 -1.98
N GLU A 138 -23.79 -10.96 -1.64
CA GLU A 138 -23.10 -10.92 -0.35
C GLU A 138 -24.13 -10.84 0.78
N LEU A 139 -24.00 -11.77 1.73
CA LEU A 139 -24.90 -11.86 2.88
C LEU A 139 -24.72 -10.67 3.82
N GLU A 140 -25.79 -10.32 4.50
CA GLU A 140 -25.71 -9.37 5.61
C GLU A 140 -24.71 -9.88 6.66
N PRO A 141 -23.86 -9.01 7.21
CA PRO A 141 -22.90 -9.40 8.24
C PRO A 141 -23.61 -9.93 9.49
N GLU A 142 -23.15 -11.07 9.99
CA GLU A 142 -23.53 -11.53 11.32
C GLU A 142 -22.75 -10.74 12.36
N LEU A 143 -23.41 -9.79 13.05
CA LEU A 143 -22.79 -8.99 14.07
C LEU A 143 -22.68 -9.79 15.37
N PRO A 144 -21.50 -9.77 16.03
CA PRO A 144 -21.39 -10.25 17.39
C PRO A 144 -22.31 -9.48 18.34
N GLU A 145 -22.76 -10.14 19.40
CA GLU A 145 -23.60 -9.52 20.43
C GLU A 145 -22.98 -8.22 20.96
N GLU A 146 -23.77 -7.19 21.14
CA GLU A 146 -23.36 -5.85 21.60
C GLU A 146 -22.43 -5.07 20.64
N ILE A 147 -22.20 -5.53 19.42
CA ILE A 147 -21.40 -4.82 18.42
C ILE A 147 -22.31 -4.16 17.36
N GLU A 148 -22.08 -2.88 17.13
CA GLU A 148 -22.66 -2.11 16.04
C GLU A 148 -21.57 -1.72 15.05
N ILE A 149 -21.86 -1.78 13.75
CA ILE A 149 -20.97 -1.25 12.70
C ILE A 149 -21.64 -0.02 12.09
N VAL A 150 -20.94 1.11 12.14
CA VAL A 150 -21.42 2.39 11.62
C VAL A 150 -20.45 2.97 10.60
N PRO A 151 -20.94 3.72 9.58
CA PRO A 151 -20.05 4.45 8.68
C PRO A 151 -19.32 5.56 9.44
N LEU A 152 -18.05 5.79 9.07
CA LEU A 152 -17.24 6.88 9.60
C LEU A 152 -17.65 8.24 9.01
N ARG A 153 -18.17 8.23 7.77
CA ARG A 153 -18.65 9.42 7.08
C ARG A 153 -19.62 10.23 7.92
N GLY A 154 -19.31 11.52 8.07
CA GLY A 154 -20.12 12.44 8.86
C GLY A 154 -20.01 12.28 10.39
N ARG A 155 -19.14 11.40 10.88
CA ARG A 155 -18.90 11.13 12.30
C ARG A 155 -17.58 11.73 12.76
N GLY A 156 -17.52 13.08 12.76
CA GLY A 156 -16.34 13.81 13.23
C GLY A 156 -15.94 13.47 14.68
N ASP A 157 -16.91 13.08 15.51
CA ASP A 157 -16.70 12.58 16.86
C ASP A 157 -15.86 11.27 16.89
N LEU A 158 -16.13 10.35 15.98
CA LEU A 158 -15.38 9.09 15.85
C LEU A 158 -14.05 9.29 15.12
N ARG A 159 -14.03 10.16 14.10
CA ARG A 159 -12.81 10.45 13.33
C ARG A 159 -11.65 10.88 14.22
N GLY A 160 -11.86 11.84 15.12
CA GLY A 160 -10.80 12.34 16.01
C GLY A 160 -10.34 11.33 17.07
N ARG A 161 -11.13 10.27 17.30
CA ARG A 161 -10.81 9.21 18.28
C ARG A 161 -10.12 8.00 17.63
N LEU A 162 -10.32 7.80 16.33
CA LEU A 162 -9.97 6.56 15.65
C LEU A 162 -8.47 6.29 15.67
N TYR A 163 -7.65 7.30 15.35
CA TYR A 163 -6.19 7.12 15.32
C TYR A 163 -5.62 6.84 16.73
N PRO A 164 -5.83 7.68 17.76
CA PRO A 164 -5.23 7.46 19.07
C PRO A 164 -5.81 6.26 19.84
N GLU A 165 -7.09 5.92 19.64
CA GLU A 165 -7.72 4.85 20.43
C GLU A 165 -7.55 3.46 19.80
N LEU A 166 -7.35 3.36 18.48
CA LEU A 166 -7.34 2.08 17.77
C LEU A 166 -6.18 1.91 16.80
N VAL A 167 -5.94 2.91 15.91
CA VAL A 167 -5.03 2.74 14.77
C VAL A 167 -3.59 2.65 15.21
N GLU A 168 -3.13 3.54 16.10
CA GLU A 168 -1.76 3.56 16.60
C GLU A 168 -1.34 2.19 17.17
N ALA A 169 -2.19 1.59 18.01
CA ALA A 169 -1.94 0.26 18.55
C ALA A 169 -1.99 -0.85 17.48
N ALA A 170 -2.86 -0.71 16.47
CA ALA A 170 -2.98 -1.67 15.38
C ALA A 170 -1.78 -1.66 14.44
N LEU A 171 -1.18 -0.49 14.18
CA LEU A 171 0.04 -0.36 13.39
C LEU A 171 1.23 -1.09 14.02
N LEU A 172 1.33 -1.09 15.36
CA LEU A 172 2.34 -1.86 16.09
C LEU A 172 2.15 -3.37 15.99
N ASP A 173 0.93 -3.82 15.65
CA ASP A 173 0.60 -5.24 15.48
C ASP A 173 0.83 -5.77 14.07
N LEU A 174 1.19 -4.92 13.13
CA LEU A 174 1.53 -5.37 11.78
C LEU A 174 2.77 -6.27 11.84
N ALA A 175 2.69 -7.42 11.16
CA ALA A 175 3.78 -8.39 11.12
C ALA A 175 4.91 -7.93 10.18
N LEU A 176 5.56 -6.80 10.52
CA LEU A 176 6.66 -6.20 9.79
C LEU A 176 7.97 -6.39 10.55
N ASP A 177 9.10 -6.27 9.83
CA ASP A 177 10.45 -6.31 10.44
C ASP A 177 10.72 -5.12 11.39
N ARG A 178 10.00 -4.02 11.20
CA ARG A 178 10.03 -2.82 12.05
C ARG A 178 8.61 -2.28 12.26
N PRO A 179 8.34 -1.64 13.40
CA PRO A 179 7.08 -0.92 13.59
C PRO A 179 6.85 0.13 12.51
N VAL A 180 5.62 0.27 12.07
CA VAL A 180 5.19 1.38 11.23
C VAL A 180 5.10 2.63 12.09
N ALA A 181 5.80 3.67 11.71
CA ALA A 181 5.78 4.98 12.37
C ALA A 181 5.22 6.00 11.37
N ILE A 182 3.93 6.29 11.49
CA ILE A 182 3.24 7.34 10.74
C ILE A 182 2.52 8.24 11.73
N THR A 183 2.37 9.50 11.37
CA THR A 183 1.59 10.47 12.15
C THR A 183 0.10 10.31 11.86
N GLU A 184 -0.74 10.94 12.68
CA GLU A 184 -2.19 10.97 12.41
C GLU A 184 -2.51 11.66 11.08
N ASP A 185 -1.78 12.74 10.74
CA ASP A 185 -1.96 13.46 9.46
C ASP A 185 -1.60 12.58 8.26
N GLU A 186 -0.49 11.83 8.31
CA GLU A 186 -0.11 10.86 7.28
C GLU A 186 -1.13 9.72 7.15
N TRP A 187 -1.67 9.25 8.29
CA TRP A 187 -2.75 8.26 8.28
C TRP A 187 -3.95 8.74 7.48
N TRP A 188 -4.42 9.96 7.76
CA TRP A 188 -5.58 10.53 7.09
C TRP A 188 -5.32 10.93 5.63
N SER A 189 -4.09 11.31 5.27
CA SER A 189 -3.77 11.71 3.91
C SER A 189 -3.42 10.56 2.97
N SER A 190 -2.81 9.49 3.50
CA SER A 190 -2.23 8.43 2.66
C SER A 190 -2.87 7.07 2.83
N TRP A 191 -3.40 6.74 4.04
CA TRP A 191 -3.98 5.44 4.34
C TRP A 191 -5.51 5.45 4.26
N ILE A 192 -6.15 6.54 4.67
CA ILE A 192 -7.61 6.74 4.56
C ILE A 192 -7.87 8.13 3.97
N PRO A 193 -7.54 8.39 2.71
CA PRO A 193 -7.73 9.70 2.10
C PRO A 193 -9.21 10.11 2.01
N SER A 194 -10.13 9.16 2.17
CA SER A 194 -11.57 9.40 2.26
C SER A 194 -12.21 8.56 3.34
N ASP A 195 -13.09 9.16 4.15
CA ASP A 195 -13.93 8.47 5.14
C ASP A 195 -15.25 7.91 4.57
N GLU A 196 -15.46 8.11 3.27
CA GLU A 196 -16.67 7.70 2.53
C GLU A 196 -16.99 6.21 2.72
N TRP A 197 -15.95 5.38 2.65
CA TRP A 197 -16.05 3.92 2.68
C TRP A 197 -15.34 3.30 3.87
N ALA A 198 -15.13 4.08 4.93
CA ALA A 198 -14.59 3.60 6.20
C ALA A 198 -15.73 3.28 7.18
N PHE A 199 -15.58 2.17 7.91
CA PHE A 199 -16.55 1.67 8.88
C PHE A 199 -15.87 1.40 10.20
N VAL A 200 -16.56 1.69 11.29
CA VAL A 200 -16.08 1.44 12.65
C VAL A 200 -17.03 0.51 13.39
N ALA A 201 -16.47 -0.38 14.19
CA ALA A 201 -17.22 -1.22 15.11
C ALA A 201 -17.22 -0.56 16.49
N LEU A 202 -18.39 -0.48 17.10
CA LEU A 202 -18.63 0.06 18.42
C LEU A 202 -19.15 -1.03 19.36
N ALA A 203 -18.70 -1.01 20.62
CA ALA A 203 -19.33 -1.72 21.72
C ALA A 203 -19.86 -0.67 22.73
N GLY A 204 -21.14 -0.34 22.63
CA GLY A 204 -21.66 0.89 23.25
C GLY A 204 -20.97 2.12 22.65
N ASP A 205 -20.32 2.93 23.52
CA ASP A 205 -19.58 4.12 23.07
C ASP A 205 -18.10 3.87 22.79
N GLU A 206 -17.61 2.63 22.95
CA GLU A 206 -16.21 2.28 22.77
C GLU A 206 -15.90 1.91 21.31
N LEU A 207 -14.84 2.52 20.75
CA LEU A 207 -14.26 2.11 19.48
C LEU A 207 -13.53 0.78 19.65
N VAL A 208 -13.96 -0.25 18.91
CA VAL A 208 -13.41 -1.60 19.07
C VAL A 208 -12.85 -2.20 17.79
N GLY A 209 -13.13 -1.59 16.64
CA GLY A 209 -12.60 -2.04 15.37
C GLY A 209 -12.87 -1.08 14.22
N MET A 210 -12.17 -1.31 13.11
CA MET A 210 -12.38 -0.59 11.86
C MET A 210 -12.05 -1.46 10.65
N ALA A 211 -12.65 -1.14 9.51
CA ALA A 211 -12.25 -1.56 8.17
C ALA A 211 -12.71 -0.51 7.15
N GLY A 212 -12.14 -0.54 5.96
CA GLY A 212 -12.54 0.40 4.91
C GLY A 212 -12.16 -0.09 3.52
N LEU A 213 -12.68 0.61 2.51
CA LEU A 213 -12.34 0.44 1.11
C LEU A 213 -11.69 1.73 0.59
N LEU A 214 -10.66 1.57 -0.23
CA LEU A 214 -10.03 2.64 -0.99
C LEU A 214 -10.29 2.40 -2.47
N ASP A 215 -10.82 3.42 -3.14
CA ASP A 215 -11.11 3.35 -4.56
C ASP A 215 -9.81 3.25 -5.39
N ASP A 216 -9.88 2.50 -6.48
CA ASP A 216 -8.83 2.42 -7.47
C ASP A 216 -9.24 3.31 -8.66
N GLU A 217 -8.61 4.49 -8.81
CA GLU A 217 -8.97 5.44 -9.88
C GLU A 217 -8.67 4.89 -11.27
N ASP A 218 -7.63 4.06 -11.42
CA ASP A 218 -7.27 3.45 -12.70
C ASP A 218 -8.18 2.25 -13.04
N HIS A 219 -8.80 1.65 -12.02
CA HIS A 219 -9.68 0.49 -12.11
C HIS A 219 -10.95 0.70 -11.28
N PRO A 220 -11.89 1.53 -11.73
CA PRO A 220 -13.06 1.93 -10.94
C PRO A 220 -14.01 0.77 -10.57
N GLU A 221 -13.82 -0.39 -11.20
CA GLU A 221 -14.50 -1.64 -10.84
C GLU A 221 -13.89 -2.37 -9.64
N ARG A 222 -12.80 -1.83 -9.05
CA ARG A 222 -12.06 -2.45 -7.95
C ARG A 222 -11.93 -1.51 -6.76
N ALA A 223 -11.72 -2.09 -5.57
CA ALA A 223 -11.31 -1.35 -4.38
C ALA A 223 -10.30 -2.14 -3.55
N GLU A 224 -9.40 -1.44 -2.88
CA GLU A 224 -8.53 -2.02 -1.87
C GLU A 224 -9.24 -2.07 -0.52
N ASN A 225 -9.30 -3.25 0.12
CA ASN A 225 -9.70 -3.36 1.51
C ASN A 225 -8.49 -3.01 2.40
N LEU A 226 -8.55 -1.84 2.96
CA LEU A 226 -7.52 -1.24 3.80
C LEU A 226 -7.33 -1.98 5.13
N LEU A 227 -6.57 -1.38 6.06
CA LEU A 227 -6.36 -1.91 7.41
C LEU A 227 -7.69 -2.36 8.01
N THR A 228 -7.75 -3.63 8.40
CA THR A 228 -8.81 -4.15 9.27
C THR A 228 -8.20 -4.32 10.65
N ALA A 229 -8.64 -3.52 11.60
CA ALA A 229 -8.14 -3.51 12.97
C ALA A 229 -9.24 -3.87 13.96
N VAL A 230 -8.87 -4.63 15.01
CA VAL A 230 -9.74 -4.91 16.15
C VAL A 230 -8.90 -4.80 17.42
N ARG A 231 -9.44 -4.13 18.42
CA ARG A 231 -8.84 -3.97 19.75
C ARG A 231 -8.44 -5.35 20.32
N ARG A 232 -7.22 -5.43 20.86
CA ARG A 232 -6.58 -6.72 21.21
C ARG A 232 -7.42 -7.59 22.13
N ASP A 233 -8.04 -6.99 23.15
CA ASP A 233 -8.87 -7.68 24.18
C ASP A 233 -10.21 -8.21 23.63
N LEU A 234 -10.62 -7.77 22.44
CA LEU A 234 -11.86 -8.18 21.76
C LEU A 234 -11.62 -9.05 20.52
N ARG A 235 -10.38 -9.42 20.24
CA ARG A 235 -10.06 -10.34 19.13
C ARG A 235 -10.64 -11.73 19.38
N GLY A 236 -10.82 -12.48 18.27
CA GLY A 236 -11.40 -13.82 18.34
C GLY A 236 -12.92 -13.87 18.53
N ARG A 237 -13.61 -12.72 18.60
CA ARG A 237 -15.06 -12.61 18.79
C ARG A 237 -15.85 -12.39 17.50
N GLY A 238 -15.22 -12.52 16.32
CA GLY A 238 -15.89 -12.35 15.02
C GLY A 238 -15.96 -10.92 14.51
N ILE A 239 -15.52 -9.89 15.26
CA ILE A 239 -15.62 -8.46 14.86
C ILE A 239 -14.93 -8.18 13.52
N ALA A 240 -13.69 -8.68 13.32
CA ALA A 240 -12.97 -8.50 12.05
C ALA A 240 -13.73 -9.15 10.87
N ARG A 241 -14.36 -10.31 11.09
CA ARG A 241 -15.21 -10.97 10.09
C ARG A 241 -16.40 -10.09 9.72
N ALA A 242 -17.12 -9.61 10.71
CA ALA A 242 -18.29 -8.75 10.50
C ALA A 242 -17.93 -7.45 9.76
N LEU A 243 -16.82 -6.79 10.13
CA LEU A 243 -16.32 -5.61 9.44
C LEU A 243 -15.98 -5.90 7.98
N LYS A 244 -15.27 -6.99 7.69
CA LYS A 244 -14.95 -7.38 6.30
C LYS A 244 -16.19 -7.78 5.51
N GLN A 245 -17.14 -8.48 6.09
CA GLN A 245 -18.41 -8.77 5.42
C GLN A 245 -19.16 -7.48 5.10
N HIS A 246 -19.13 -6.49 6.02
CA HIS A 246 -19.75 -5.19 5.79
C HIS A 246 -19.08 -4.45 4.62
N THR A 247 -17.73 -4.44 4.54
CA THR A 247 -17.02 -3.83 3.39
C THR A 247 -17.29 -4.55 2.09
N LEU A 248 -17.40 -5.89 2.08
CA LEU A 248 -17.75 -6.67 0.88
C LEU A 248 -19.19 -6.38 0.43
N ARG A 249 -20.13 -6.28 1.36
CA ARG A 249 -21.49 -5.88 1.05
C ARG A 249 -21.54 -4.47 0.46
N CYS A 250 -20.83 -3.52 1.05
CA CYS A 250 -20.69 -2.17 0.51
C CYS A 250 -20.11 -2.18 -0.91
N ALA A 251 -19.10 -3.02 -1.19
CA ALA A 251 -18.55 -3.19 -2.52
C ALA A 251 -19.60 -3.71 -3.53
N ALA A 252 -20.43 -4.67 -3.12
CA ALA A 252 -21.54 -5.18 -3.94
C ALA A 252 -22.59 -4.10 -4.22
N ASP A 253 -23.01 -3.37 -3.19
CA ASP A 253 -24.00 -2.28 -3.33
C ASP A 253 -23.52 -1.16 -4.26
N ARG A 254 -22.19 -0.97 -4.36
CA ARG A 254 -21.53 -0.04 -5.29
C ARG A 254 -21.35 -0.61 -6.70
N GLY A 255 -21.62 -1.89 -6.92
CA GLY A 255 -21.44 -2.57 -8.19
C GLY A 255 -19.96 -2.82 -8.54
N LEU A 256 -19.07 -2.89 -7.54
CA LEU A 256 -17.68 -3.28 -7.77
C LEU A 256 -17.58 -4.73 -8.22
N ALA A 257 -16.58 -5.05 -9.04
CA ALA A 257 -16.31 -6.41 -9.49
C ALA A 257 -15.31 -7.14 -8.58
N GLU A 258 -14.41 -6.40 -7.94
CA GLU A 258 -13.31 -6.97 -7.18
C GLU A 258 -12.96 -6.14 -5.94
N VAL A 259 -12.67 -6.85 -4.82
CA VAL A 259 -12.02 -6.27 -3.65
C VAL A 259 -10.70 -7.00 -3.41
N TYR A 260 -9.59 -6.28 -3.30
CA TYR A 260 -8.30 -6.88 -2.97
C TYR A 260 -7.73 -6.33 -1.65
N THR A 261 -6.79 -7.05 -1.07
CA THR A 261 -6.11 -6.65 0.16
C THR A 261 -4.71 -7.26 0.21
N TRP A 262 -3.80 -6.58 0.87
CA TRP A 262 -2.44 -7.07 1.11
C TRP A 262 -2.29 -7.55 2.55
N THR A 263 -1.83 -8.78 2.73
CA THR A 263 -1.65 -9.38 4.07
C THR A 263 -0.22 -9.88 4.24
N GLN A 264 0.44 -9.45 5.31
CA GLN A 264 1.81 -9.84 5.62
C GLN A 264 1.91 -11.34 5.90
N THR A 265 3.01 -11.96 5.45
CA THR A 265 3.43 -13.27 5.94
C THR A 265 3.78 -13.13 7.43
N GLY A 266 3.21 -14.00 8.27
CA GLY A 266 3.26 -13.87 9.73
C GLY A 266 1.93 -13.38 10.34
N ASN A 267 0.99 -12.89 9.49
CA ASN A 267 -0.38 -12.62 9.91
C ASN A 267 -1.33 -13.72 9.39
N GLU A 268 -1.05 -14.98 9.75
CA GLU A 268 -1.81 -16.15 9.30
C GLU A 268 -3.28 -16.07 9.69
N ALA A 269 -3.59 -15.45 10.83
CA ALA A 269 -4.98 -15.27 11.29
C ALA A 269 -5.80 -14.44 10.29
N MET A 270 -5.25 -13.31 9.80
CA MET A 270 -5.91 -12.47 8.80
C MET A 270 -5.98 -13.17 7.43
N GLN A 271 -4.91 -13.86 7.01
CA GLN A 271 -4.91 -14.63 5.77
C GLN A 271 -5.98 -15.72 5.78
N GLN A 272 -6.13 -16.46 6.92
CA GLN A 272 -7.16 -17.48 7.09
C GLN A 272 -8.56 -16.86 7.12
N LEU A 273 -8.74 -15.73 7.80
CA LEU A 273 -10.00 -14.99 7.79
C LEU A 273 -10.39 -14.62 6.36
N ASN A 274 -9.49 -14.02 5.59
CA ASN A 274 -9.73 -13.65 4.20
C ASN A 274 -10.14 -14.87 3.35
N ARG A 275 -9.36 -15.97 3.41
CA ARG A 275 -9.70 -17.20 2.68
C ARG A 275 -11.07 -17.75 3.10
N SER A 276 -11.42 -17.69 4.40
CA SER A 276 -12.72 -18.14 4.89
C SER A 276 -13.91 -17.27 4.44
N LEU A 277 -13.63 -16.04 4.02
CA LEU A 277 -14.60 -15.13 3.40
C LEU A 277 -14.67 -15.29 1.87
N GLY A 278 -13.77 -16.09 1.28
CA GLY A 278 -13.76 -16.36 -0.15
C GLY A 278 -12.68 -15.61 -0.94
N TYR A 279 -11.77 -14.91 -0.27
CA TYR A 279 -10.59 -14.36 -0.94
C TYR A 279 -9.67 -15.49 -1.41
N VAL A 280 -9.04 -15.30 -2.55
CA VAL A 280 -8.01 -16.18 -3.11
C VAL A 280 -6.68 -15.45 -3.21
N ASP A 281 -5.59 -16.18 -2.98
CA ASP A 281 -4.24 -15.62 -3.10
C ASP A 281 -3.93 -15.40 -4.60
N ARG A 282 -3.44 -14.21 -4.98
CA ARG A 282 -3.15 -13.86 -6.37
C ARG A 282 -1.66 -13.62 -6.61
N ASN A 283 -1.06 -12.74 -5.82
CA ASN A 283 0.30 -12.28 -6.05
C ASN A 283 1.10 -12.24 -4.74
N THR A 284 2.41 -12.07 -4.83
CA THR A 284 3.29 -11.92 -3.67
C THR A 284 4.28 -10.81 -3.93
N VAL A 285 4.39 -9.87 -2.97
CA VAL A 285 5.39 -8.81 -2.97
C VAL A 285 6.39 -9.06 -1.85
N VAL A 286 7.67 -8.91 -2.17
CA VAL A 286 8.78 -9.08 -1.24
C VAL A 286 9.40 -7.73 -0.92
N SER A 287 9.35 -7.32 0.34
CA SER A 287 10.05 -6.14 0.83
C SER A 287 11.51 -6.48 1.12
N VAL A 288 12.43 -5.67 0.58
CA VAL A 288 13.88 -5.86 0.71
C VAL A 288 14.55 -4.59 1.25
N ARG A 289 15.71 -4.73 1.89
CA ARG A 289 16.54 -3.60 2.35
C ARG A 289 18.00 -3.80 2.02
N ALA A 290 18.71 -2.70 1.83
CA ALA A 290 20.16 -2.62 1.71
C ALA A 290 20.68 -1.44 2.52
N SER A 291 21.95 -1.54 3.01
CA SER A 291 22.66 -0.39 3.56
C SER A 291 23.07 0.57 2.44
N LEU A 292 23.11 1.85 2.74
CA LEU A 292 23.60 2.90 1.84
C LEU A 292 25.03 3.33 2.26
N PRO A 293 25.89 3.72 1.32
CA PRO A 293 25.69 3.68 -0.13
C PRO A 293 25.64 2.25 -0.68
N LEU A 294 24.91 2.05 -1.80
CA LEU A 294 24.85 0.75 -2.45
C LEU A 294 26.23 0.32 -2.99
N PRO A 295 26.57 -0.99 -3.00
CA PRO A 295 27.77 -1.47 -3.65
C PRO A 295 27.73 -1.18 -5.15
N GLY A 296 28.89 -0.78 -5.70
CA GLY A 296 29.08 -0.43 -7.12
C GLY A 296 28.97 -1.60 -8.09
#